data_a4cda0f5eae8b2ec10c7179d9679061e
#
_entry.id   a4cda0f5eae8b2ec10c7179d9679061e
#
_cell.length_a   1.000
_cell.length_b   1.000
_cell.length_c   1.000
_cell.angle_alpha   90.00
_cell.angle_beta   90.00
_cell.angle_gamma   90.00
#
_symmetry.space_group_name_H-M   'P 1'
#
loop_
_entity.id
_entity.type
_entity.pdbx_description
1 polymer ?
#
loop_
_entity_poly.entity_id
_entity_poly.type
_entity_poly.pdbx_seq_one_letter_code
_entity_poly.pdbx_strand_id
1 'polypeptide(L)'
;LNNDVTLCGPLTADLYVALTSTDADFIVKVIDVLPDKNQTQQLVRAEVLRGKFRNSFQQPEPFVPGEITHVAFTLNDVAHSFLKGHRIMIQVQSSWFPLVDRNPQQFMRIPDAEDNDFKKATITVYHDNVHPSGLTVSILK
;
A
#
# COMPACT_ATOMS: atom_id res chain seq x y z
N LEU A 1 -17.84 10.54 7.16
CA LEU A 1 -17.33 11.59 8.03
C LEU A 1 -18.46 12.43 8.60
N ASN A 2 -18.36 12.82 9.86
CA ASN A 2 -19.35 13.71 10.51
C ASN A 2 -19.02 15.20 10.31
N ASN A 3 -17.75 15.49 10.02
CA ASN A 3 -17.23 16.84 9.72
C ASN A 3 -16.21 16.73 8.60
N ASP A 4 -15.86 17.89 8.03
CA ASP A 4 -14.76 17.97 7.07
C ASP A 4 -13.43 17.61 7.75
N VAL A 5 -12.55 16.91 7.03
CA VAL A 5 -11.22 16.53 7.49
C VAL A 5 -10.22 16.88 6.41
N THR A 6 -9.28 17.76 6.71
CA THR A 6 -8.22 18.14 5.77
C THR A 6 -6.91 17.46 6.15
N LEU A 7 -6.40 16.61 5.27
CA LEU A 7 -5.06 16.05 5.38
C LEU A 7 -4.06 17.01 4.74
N CYS A 8 -2.93 17.24 5.43
CA CYS A 8 -1.88 18.13 4.94
C CYS A 8 -0.50 17.61 5.36
N GLY A 9 0.36 17.34 4.37
CA GLY A 9 1.72 16.84 4.59
C GLY A 9 1.89 15.37 4.20
N PRO A 10 3.00 14.73 4.63
CA PRO A 10 3.30 13.35 4.27
C PRO A 10 2.35 12.37 4.95
N LEU A 11 2.17 11.24 4.28
CA LEU A 11 1.44 10.09 4.80
C LEU A 11 2.44 8.95 4.99
N THR A 12 2.33 8.18 6.05
CA THR A 12 3.17 6.99 6.26
C THR A 12 2.30 5.75 6.35
N ALA A 13 2.57 4.80 5.48
CA ALA A 13 1.97 3.47 5.56
C ALA A 13 2.80 2.58 6.49
N ASP A 14 2.13 1.95 7.45
CA ASP A 14 2.67 0.95 8.35
C ASP A 14 1.88 -0.34 8.16
N LEU A 15 2.51 -1.35 7.55
CA LEU A 15 1.85 -2.61 7.22
C LEU A 15 2.56 -3.77 7.92
N TYR A 16 1.79 -4.61 8.58
CA TYR A 16 2.24 -5.92 9.06
C TYR A 16 1.70 -6.98 8.12
N VAL A 17 2.61 -7.68 7.44
CA VAL A 17 2.23 -8.57 6.33
C VAL A 17 2.89 -9.94 6.47
N ALA A 18 2.23 -10.98 6.00
CA ALA A 18 2.84 -12.28 5.74
C ALA A 18 2.53 -12.71 4.31
N LEU A 19 3.53 -13.30 3.66
CA LEU A 19 3.43 -13.76 2.28
C LEU A 19 3.63 -15.27 2.20
N THR A 20 2.99 -15.91 1.25
CA THR A 20 3.30 -17.31 0.90
C THR A 20 4.48 -17.41 -0.09
N SER A 21 5.07 -16.29 -0.47
CA SER A 21 6.11 -16.10 -1.48
C SER A 21 7.31 -15.37 -0.91
N THR A 22 8.33 -15.09 -1.73
CA THR A 22 9.58 -14.46 -1.29
C THR A 22 9.73 -13.00 -1.71
N ASP A 23 8.77 -12.46 -2.48
CA ASP A 23 8.69 -11.03 -2.82
C ASP A 23 7.24 -10.64 -3.10
N ALA A 24 6.92 -9.35 -2.97
CA ALA A 24 5.67 -8.73 -3.38
C ALA A 24 5.84 -7.21 -3.48
N ASP A 25 4.96 -6.56 -4.24
CA ASP A 25 4.84 -5.10 -4.23
C ASP A 25 3.66 -4.68 -3.32
N PHE A 26 3.80 -3.51 -2.69
CA PHE A 26 2.77 -2.89 -1.87
C PHE A 26 2.41 -1.54 -2.46
N ILE A 27 1.19 -1.43 -2.97
CA ILE A 27 0.62 -0.19 -3.47
C ILE A 27 -0.42 0.26 -2.46
N VAL A 28 -0.18 1.39 -1.78
CA VAL A 28 -1.13 1.99 -0.86
C VAL A 28 -1.77 3.20 -1.52
N LYS A 29 -3.10 3.22 -1.51
CA LYS A 29 -3.91 4.30 -2.09
C LYS A 29 -4.81 4.91 -1.04
N VAL A 30 -4.86 6.23 -1.01
CA VAL A 30 -5.83 7.01 -0.25
C VAL A 30 -6.88 7.53 -1.23
N ILE A 31 -8.12 7.22 -0.97
CA ILE A 31 -9.24 7.47 -1.88
C ILE A 31 -10.33 8.22 -1.13
N ASP A 32 -10.85 9.26 -1.74
CA ASP A 32 -12.06 9.95 -1.32
C ASP A 32 -13.26 9.30 -1.99
N VAL A 33 -14.14 8.72 -1.18
CA VAL A 33 -15.39 8.12 -1.65
C VAL A 33 -16.52 9.10 -1.43
N LEU A 34 -17.04 9.62 -2.54
CA LEU A 34 -18.10 10.62 -2.55
C LEU A 34 -19.45 9.99 -2.14
N PRO A 35 -20.33 10.72 -1.44
CA PRO A 35 -21.65 10.23 -1.03
C PRO A 35 -22.68 10.32 -2.16
N ASP A 36 -22.24 10.20 -3.40
CA ASP A 36 -23.12 10.18 -4.56
C ASP A 36 -23.73 8.78 -4.80
N LYS A 37 -24.69 8.69 -5.72
CA LYS A 37 -25.38 7.44 -6.05
C LYS A 37 -24.43 6.34 -6.53
N ASN A 38 -23.32 6.73 -7.18
CA ASN A 38 -22.33 5.82 -7.75
C ASN A 38 -21.19 5.51 -6.77
N GLN A 39 -21.14 6.18 -5.62
CA GLN A 39 -20.02 6.11 -4.66
C GLN A 39 -18.70 6.36 -5.39
N THR A 40 -18.65 7.44 -6.16
CA THR A 40 -17.47 7.80 -6.97
C THR A 40 -16.22 7.80 -6.11
N GLN A 41 -15.17 7.15 -6.60
CA GLN A 41 -13.89 7.00 -5.92
C GLN A 41 -12.87 7.93 -6.57
N GLN A 42 -12.45 8.94 -5.84
CA GLN A 42 -11.42 9.87 -6.28
C GLN A 42 -10.08 9.51 -5.64
N LEU A 43 -9.10 9.14 -6.46
CA LEU A 43 -7.75 8.90 -5.97
C LEU A 43 -7.14 10.22 -5.48
N VAL A 44 -6.78 10.26 -4.20
CA VAL A 44 -6.15 11.42 -3.56
C VAL A 44 -4.62 11.29 -3.59
N ARG A 45 -4.12 10.14 -3.15
CA ARG A 45 -2.68 9.85 -3.12
C ARG A 45 -2.45 8.35 -3.28
N ALA A 46 -1.33 8.00 -3.91
CA ALA A 46 -0.85 6.63 -3.95
C ALA A 46 0.68 6.60 -3.96
N GLU A 47 1.24 5.51 -3.45
CA GLU A 47 2.66 5.21 -3.55
C GLU A 47 2.88 3.72 -3.65
N VAL A 48 4.03 3.34 -4.20
CA VAL A 48 4.43 1.95 -4.45
C VAL A 48 5.75 1.67 -3.76
N LEU A 49 5.77 0.61 -2.96
CA LEU A 49 7.02 0.03 -2.46
C LEU A 49 7.18 -1.39 -3.00
N ARG A 50 8.30 -1.68 -3.68
CA ARG A 50 8.73 -3.06 -3.92
C ARG A 50 9.24 -3.66 -2.63
N GLY A 51 8.56 -4.66 -2.10
CA GLY A 51 8.79 -5.18 -0.77
C GLY A 51 10.21 -5.65 -0.51
N LYS A 52 10.94 -6.14 -1.53
CA LYS A 52 12.36 -6.48 -1.39
C LYS A 52 13.26 -5.30 -1.02
N PHE A 53 12.81 -4.06 -1.22
CA PHE A 53 13.53 -2.85 -0.86
C PHE A 53 13.04 -2.20 0.44
N ARG A 54 12.24 -2.91 1.25
CA ARG A 54 11.64 -2.38 2.49
C ARG A 54 12.64 -1.85 3.51
N ASN A 55 13.83 -2.44 3.56
CA ASN A 55 14.89 -2.07 4.51
C ASN A 55 15.99 -1.23 3.85
N SER A 56 16.21 -1.38 2.54
CA SER A 56 17.27 -0.66 1.81
C SER A 56 16.97 -0.63 0.32
N PHE A 57 17.09 0.55 -0.30
CA PHE A 57 17.00 0.68 -1.77
C PHE A 57 18.23 0.14 -2.51
N GLN A 58 19.34 -0.10 -1.79
CA GLN A 58 20.59 -0.60 -2.37
C GLN A 58 20.77 -2.11 -2.18
N GLN A 59 20.21 -2.67 -1.11
CA GLN A 59 20.38 -4.08 -0.74
C GLN A 59 18.99 -4.73 -0.62
N PRO A 60 18.48 -5.32 -1.72
CA PRO A 60 17.20 -6.01 -1.69
C PRO A 60 17.29 -7.29 -0.86
N GLU A 61 16.22 -7.59 -0.12
CA GLU A 61 16.11 -8.76 0.75
C GLU A 61 14.81 -9.53 0.47
N PRO A 62 14.86 -10.88 0.42
CA PRO A 62 13.65 -11.68 0.29
C PRO A 62 12.77 -11.58 1.55
N PHE A 63 11.50 -11.90 1.40
CA PHE A 63 10.64 -12.28 2.52
C PHE A 63 10.84 -13.75 2.87
N VAL A 64 10.61 -14.06 4.14
CA VAL A 64 10.50 -15.45 4.58
C VAL A 64 9.03 -15.84 4.52
N PRO A 65 8.64 -16.85 3.72
CA PRO A 65 7.25 -17.26 3.60
C PRO A 65 6.61 -17.60 4.95
N GLY A 66 5.44 -17.02 5.22
CA GLY A 66 4.69 -17.22 6.45
C GLY A 66 5.12 -16.39 7.65
N GLU A 67 6.26 -15.70 7.59
CA GLU A 67 6.74 -14.82 8.67
C GLU A 67 6.04 -13.44 8.57
N ILE A 68 5.59 -12.94 9.74
CA ILE A 68 5.02 -11.59 9.82
C ILE A 68 6.17 -10.58 9.71
N THR A 69 6.12 -9.74 8.71
CA THR A 69 7.13 -8.73 8.41
C THR A 69 6.50 -7.35 8.46
N HIS A 70 7.18 -6.40 9.09
CA HIS A 70 6.81 -4.99 9.08
C HIS A 70 7.31 -4.32 7.80
N VAL A 71 6.40 -3.64 7.10
CA VAL A 71 6.67 -2.90 5.86
C VAL A 71 6.16 -1.48 6.05
N ALA A 72 7.08 -0.52 6.15
CA ALA A 72 6.76 0.88 6.33
C ALA A 72 7.36 1.75 5.23
N PHE A 73 6.59 2.70 4.71
CA PHE A 73 7.08 3.66 3.72
C PHE A 73 6.21 4.93 3.70
N THR A 74 6.85 6.01 3.27
CA THR A 74 6.18 7.31 3.18
C THR A 74 5.60 7.51 1.78
N LEU A 75 4.33 7.86 1.73
CA LEU A 75 3.68 8.38 0.54
C LEU A 75 4.02 9.87 0.41
N ASN A 76 4.02 10.38 -0.80
CA ASN A 76 4.22 11.82 -1.05
C ASN A 76 3.17 12.68 -0.31
N ASP A 77 3.50 13.95 -0.13
CA ASP A 77 2.63 14.91 0.55
C ASP A 77 1.24 15.00 -0.08
N VAL A 78 0.27 15.25 0.75
CA VAL A 78 -1.11 15.50 0.37
C VAL A 78 -1.55 16.87 0.88
N ALA A 79 -2.47 17.50 0.17
CA ALA A 79 -3.28 18.62 0.63
C ALA A 79 -4.71 18.38 0.07
N HIS A 80 -5.56 17.74 0.88
CA HIS A 80 -6.91 17.36 0.44
C HIS A 80 -7.91 17.43 1.59
N SER A 81 -9.08 18.00 1.32
CA SER A 81 -10.21 18.06 2.25
C SER A 81 -11.26 17.01 1.87
N PHE A 82 -11.43 16.05 2.75
CA PHE A 82 -12.56 15.12 2.72
C PHE A 82 -13.76 15.83 3.35
N LEU A 83 -14.82 16.01 2.60
CA LEU A 83 -15.99 16.74 3.08
C LEU A 83 -16.88 15.87 3.98
N LYS A 84 -17.72 16.52 4.76
CA LYS A 84 -18.77 15.85 5.54
C LYS A 84 -19.63 14.94 4.64
N GLY A 85 -19.88 13.73 5.09
CA GLY A 85 -20.60 12.69 4.34
C GLY A 85 -19.71 11.83 3.45
N HIS A 86 -18.50 12.27 3.11
CA HIS A 86 -17.53 11.45 2.39
C HIS A 86 -16.95 10.33 3.28
N ARG A 87 -16.28 9.36 2.67
CA ARG A 87 -15.55 8.28 3.36
C ARG A 87 -14.11 8.25 2.90
N ILE A 88 -13.19 8.13 3.83
CA ILE A 88 -11.78 7.87 3.53
C ILE A 88 -11.64 6.37 3.33
N MET A 89 -11.15 5.96 2.16
CA MET A 89 -10.85 4.55 1.87
C MET A 89 -9.35 4.38 1.66
N ILE A 90 -8.79 3.39 2.34
CA ILE A 90 -7.41 2.96 2.14
C ILE A 90 -7.45 1.64 1.40
N GLN A 91 -6.76 1.57 0.26
CA GLN A 91 -6.55 0.34 -0.48
C GLN A 91 -5.09 -0.09 -0.40
N VAL A 92 -4.86 -1.38 -0.15
CA VAL A 92 -3.56 -2.03 -0.29
C VAL A 92 -3.66 -3.03 -1.44
N GLN A 93 -2.79 -2.91 -2.42
CA GLN A 93 -2.78 -3.73 -3.62
C GLN A 93 -1.38 -4.32 -3.85
N SER A 94 -1.29 -5.42 -4.58
CA SER A 94 -0.03 -6.06 -4.96
C SER A 94 0.36 -5.83 -6.43
N SER A 95 -0.43 -5.07 -7.18
CA SER A 95 -0.14 -4.74 -8.58
C SER A 95 -0.82 -3.44 -8.99
N TRP A 96 -0.15 -2.67 -9.83
CA TRP A 96 -0.71 -1.48 -10.49
C TRP A 96 -0.23 -1.41 -11.95
N PHE A 97 -0.37 -2.52 -12.64
CA PHE A 97 -0.05 -2.57 -14.06
C PHE A 97 -1.05 -1.75 -14.89
N PRO A 98 -0.60 -1.04 -15.95
CA PRO A 98 0.76 -0.98 -16.50
C PRO A 98 1.63 0.16 -15.93
N LEU A 99 1.17 0.88 -14.90
CA LEU A 99 1.96 1.96 -14.29
C LEU A 99 3.25 1.44 -13.65
N VAL A 100 3.17 0.25 -13.08
CA VAL A 100 4.31 -0.45 -12.46
C VAL A 100 4.35 -1.86 -13.01
N ASP A 101 5.56 -2.39 -13.30
CA ASP A 101 5.76 -3.77 -13.72
C ASP A 101 5.13 -4.75 -12.73
N ARG A 102 4.59 -5.84 -13.23
CA ARG A 102 4.09 -6.91 -12.38
C ARG A 102 5.24 -7.56 -11.62
N ASN A 103 5.07 -7.77 -10.33
CA ASN A 103 6.00 -8.55 -9.50
C ASN A 103 5.74 -10.06 -9.72
N PRO A 104 6.77 -10.87 -10.02
CA PRO A 104 6.61 -12.32 -10.19
C PRO A 104 6.31 -13.06 -8.88
N GLN A 105 6.24 -12.37 -7.75
CA GLN A 105 6.01 -12.90 -6.40
C GLN A 105 7.15 -13.83 -5.93
N GLN A 106 8.31 -13.69 -6.52
CA GLN A 106 9.54 -14.37 -6.07
C GLN A 106 10.73 -13.42 -6.13
N PHE A 107 11.69 -13.63 -5.22
CA PHE A 107 12.85 -12.78 -5.11
C PHE A 107 13.78 -12.99 -6.31
N MET A 108 13.72 -12.05 -7.24
CA MET A 108 14.54 -12.00 -8.45
C MET A 108 14.61 -10.58 -9.02
N ARG A 109 15.40 -10.38 -10.07
CA ARG A 109 15.34 -9.15 -10.86
C ARG A 109 14.10 -9.19 -11.75
N ILE A 110 13.18 -8.25 -11.56
CA ILE A 110 11.89 -8.23 -12.27
C ILE A 110 12.07 -8.10 -13.80
N PRO A 111 13.02 -7.30 -14.34
CA PRO A 111 13.24 -7.25 -15.78
C PRO A 111 13.69 -8.57 -16.42
N ASP A 112 14.21 -9.51 -15.63
CA ASP A 112 14.67 -10.82 -16.10
C ASP A 112 13.56 -11.89 -15.98
N ALA A 113 12.36 -11.53 -15.50
CA ALA A 113 11.27 -12.48 -15.27
C ALA A 113 10.61 -12.89 -16.60
N GLU A 114 10.45 -14.21 -16.77
CA GLU A 114 9.68 -14.83 -17.83
C GLU A 114 8.28 -15.25 -17.32
N ASP A 115 7.37 -15.62 -18.21
CA ASP A 115 5.99 -15.98 -17.84
C ASP A 115 5.93 -17.10 -16.78
N ASN A 116 6.87 -18.07 -16.83
CA ASN A 116 6.95 -19.18 -15.88
C ASN A 116 7.44 -18.78 -14.49
N ASP A 117 7.99 -17.58 -14.34
CA ASP A 117 8.47 -17.05 -13.05
C ASP A 117 7.35 -16.48 -12.19
N PHE A 118 6.21 -16.13 -12.79
CA PHE A 118 5.09 -15.60 -12.07
C PHE A 118 4.41 -16.68 -11.22
N LYS A 119 4.41 -16.49 -9.90
CA LYS A 119 3.85 -17.43 -8.92
C LYS A 119 2.57 -16.89 -8.33
N LYS A 120 1.62 -17.80 -8.09
CA LYS A 120 0.45 -17.48 -7.29
C LYS A 120 0.87 -17.32 -5.82
N ALA A 121 0.55 -16.19 -5.22
CA ALA A 121 0.85 -15.90 -3.83
C ALA A 121 -0.36 -15.35 -3.09
N THR A 122 -0.37 -15.54 -1.77
CA THR A 122 -1.31 -14.89 -0.86
C THR A 122 -0.53 -13.90 -0.01
N ILE A 123 -1.03 -12.68 0.07
CA ILE A 123 -0.52 -11.63 0.94
C ILE A 123 -1.57 -11.38 2.00
N THR A 124 -1.22 -11.63 3.26
CA THR A 124 -2.08 -11.32 4.40
C THR A 124 -1.64 -9.99 5.00
N VAL A 125 -2.56 -9.06 5.16
CA VAL A 125 -2.34 -7.81 5.90
C VAL A 125 -3.03 -7.93 7.24
N TYR A 126 -2.27 -7.81 8.32
CA TYR A 126 -2.77 -7.90 9.69
C TYR A 126 -3.27 -6.54 10.15
N HIS A 127 -4.36 -6.54 10.95
CA HIS A 127 -4.92 -5.33 11.55
C HIS A 127 -5.46 -5.59 12.96
N ASP A 128 -4.82 -6.50 13.67
CA ASP A 128 -5.13 -6.82 15.06
C ASP A 128 -4.37 -5.88 16.03
N ASN A 129 -4.60 -6.05 17.34
CA ASN A 129 -3.98 -5.21 18.37
C ASN A 129 -2.46 -5.39 18.50
N VAL A 130 -1.90 -6.49 18.01
CA VAL A 130 -0.46 -6.79 18.04
C VAL A 130 0.22 -6.31 16.76
N HIS A 131 -0.51 -6.38 15.64
CA HIS A 131 -0.03 -6.03 14.31
C HIS A 131 -0.99 -5.00 13.68
N PRO A 132 -1.00 -3.74 14.16
CA PRO A 132 -1.97 -2.72 13.77
C PRO A 132 -1.55 -2.06 12.46
N SER A 133 -1.78 -2.71 11.32
CA SER A 133 -1.56 -2.03 10.04
C SER A 133 -2.43 -0.79 9.92
N GLY A 134 -1.87 0.30 9.42
CA GLY A 134 -2.55 1.57 9.32
C GLY A 134 -1.84 2.59 8.45
N LEU A 135 -2.39 3.79 8.46
CA LEU A 135 -1.84 4.97 7.80
C LEU A 135 -1.75 6.11 8.81
N THR A 136 -0.54 6.61 9.01
CA THR A 136 -0.31 7.81 9.82
C THR A 136 -0.47 9.04 8.94
N VAL A 137 -1.26 10.02 9.41
CA VAL A 137 -1.62 11.23 8.66
C VAL A 137 -1.52 12.46 9.54
N SER A 138 -1.24 13.62 8.95
CA SER A 138 -1.35 14.92 9.59
C SER A 138 -2.67 15.59 9.22
N ILE A 139 -3.39 16.09 10.21
CA ILE A 139 -4.67 16.78 10.03
C ILE A 139 -4.46 18.28 10.27
N LEU A 140 -4.89 19.10 9.32
CA LEU A 140 -4.93 20.54 9.48
C LEU A 140 -6.08 20.91 10.44
N LYS A 141 -5.75 21.65 11.48
CA LYS A 141 -6.71 22.15 12.49
C LYS A 141 -7.20 23.54 12.14
#